data_70f64dfc9666e6bdea76c79011fdae5e
#
_entry.id   70f64dfc9666e6bdea76c79011fdae5e
#
_cell.length_a   1.000
_cell.length_b   1.000
_cell.length_c   1.000
_cell.angle_alpha   90.00
_cell.angle_beta   90.00
_cell.angle_gamma   90.00
#
_symmetry.space_group_name_H-M   'P 1'
#
loop_
_entity.id
_entity.type
_entity.pdbx_description
1 polymer ?
#
loop_
_entity_poly.entity_id
_entity_poly.type
_entity_poly.pdbx_seq_one_letter_code
_entity_poly.pdbx_strand_id
1 'polypeptide(L)'
;MIHLDTNYLIGLPVKGSAVAREVDGWLAAGESLAASAVAWTEFLNGPVTPLAVGQAEAVLRSRIVPFGEAEAALATELFNKTGRRRGSRFDCLIAATAILARAEIAALNHSDFRAFVPHGLKLAVPPPLPPALQAATGNP
;
A
#
# COMPACT_ATOMS: atom_id res chain seq x y z
N MET A 1 11.06 -2.49 -0.94
CA MET A 1 9.72 -3.06 -1.25
C MET A 1 8.63 -2.14 -0.73
N ILE A 2 7.58 -1.99 -1.49
CA ILE A 2 6.43 -1.16 -1.14
C ILE A 2 5.19 -2.04 -1.09
N HIS A 3 4.49 -2.02 0.05
CA HIS A 3 3.18 -2.66 0.19
C HIS A 3 2.09 -1.67 -0.21
N LEU A 4 1.21 -2.08 -1.10
CA LEU A 4 0.07 -1.28 -1.53
C LEU A 4 -1.10 -1.49 -0.58
N ASP A 5 -1.62 -0.40 -0.01
CA ASP A 5 -2.88 -0.42 0.72
C ASP A 5 -4.06 -0.62 -0.23
N THR A 6 -5.20 -0.98 0.30
CA THR A 6 -6.41 -1.31 -0.44
C THR A 6 -6.78 -0.26 -1.50
N ASN A 7 -6.69 1.01 -1.16
CA ASN A 7 -7.05 2.10 -2.08
C ASN A 7 -6.10 2.21 -3.28
N TYR A 8 -4.83 1.83 -3.12
CA TYR A 8 -3.91 1.71 -4.26
C TYR A 8 -4.29 0.55 -5.16
N LEU A 9 -4.68 -0.59 -4.59
CA LEU A 9 -5.13 -1.74 -5.37
C LEU A 9 -6.38 -1.39 -6.18
N ILE A 10 -7.33 -0.66 -5.59
CA ILE A 10 -8.55 -0.19 -6.25
C ILE A 10 -8.22 0.79 -7.38
N GLY A 11 -7.26 1.67 -7.18
CA GLY A 11 -6.87 2.70 -8.16
C GLY A 11 -6.02 2.20 -9.33
N LEU A 12 -5.38 1.04 -9.20
CA LEU A 12 -4.48 0.48 -10.22
C LEU A 12 -5.11 0.37 -11.61
N PRO A 13 -6.34 -0.16 -11.77
CA PRO A 13 -6.92 -0.34 -13.10
C PRO A 13 -7.47 0.94 -13.69
N VAL A 14 -7.51 2.03 -12.94
CA VAL A 14 -8.03 3.32 -13.42
C VAL A 14 -6.94 4.02 -14.23
N LYS A 15 -7.04 3.92 -15.55
CA LYS A 15 -6.06 4.45 -16.50
C LYS A 15 -5.88 5.96 -16.30
N GLY A 16 -4.63 6.41 -16.19
CA GLY A 16 -4.30 7.83 -16.02
C GLY A 16 -4.54 8.39 -14.61
N SER A 17 -4.96 7.56 -13.65
CA SER A 17 -5.10 8.00 -12.26
C SER A 17 -3.74 8.34 -11.63
N ALA A 18 -3.76 9.16 -10.59
CA ALA A 18 -2.54 9.46 -9.83
C ALA A 18 -1.92 8.19 -9.26
N VAL A 19 -2.73 7.26 -8.76
CA VAL A 19 -2.28 5.96 -8.25
C VAL A 19 -1.56 5.17 -9.33
N ALA A 20 -2.14 5.02 -10.52
CA ALA A 20 -1.53 4.28 -11.62
C ALA A 20 -0.18 4.89 -12.00
N ARG A 21 -0.08 6.23 -12.07
CA ARG A 21 1.18 6.91 -12.38
C ARG A 21 2.25 6.71 -11.32
N GLU A 22 1.89 6.77 -10.05
CA GLU A 22 2.82 6.54 -8.95
C GLU A 22 3.34 5.10 -8.96
N VAL A 23 2.46 4.13 -9.16
CA VAL A 23 2.82 2.73 -9.27
C VAL A 23 3.77 2.50 -10.45
N ASP A 24 3.46 3.06 -11.61
CA ASP A 24 4.35 2.99 -12.79
C ASP A 24 5.71 3.60 -12.50
N GLY A 25 5.75 4.71 -11.76
CA GLY A 25 6.98 5.36 -11.35
C GLY A 25 7.84 4.49 -10.43
N TRP A 26 7.24 3.83 -9.46
CA TRP A 26 7.97 2.90 -8.59
C TRP A 26 8.50 1.69 -9.35
N LEU A 27 7.69 1.12 -10.24
CA LEU A 27 8.13 0.01 -11.09
C LEU A 27 9.29 0.42 -11.99
N ALA A 28 9.23 1.62 -12.59
CA ALA A 28 10.31 2.17 -13.40
C ALA A 28 11.59 2.40 -12.59
N ALA A 29 11.46 2.73 -11.31
CA ALA A 29 12.59 2.89 -10.39
C ALA A 29 13.15 1.56 -9.87
N GLY A 30 12.58 0.42 -10.28
CA GLY A 30 13.03 -0.91 -9.87
C GLY A 30 12.49 -1.37 -8.53
N GLU A 31 11.46 -0.70 -7.98
CA GLU A 31 10.83 -1.11 -6.74
C GLU A 31 10.01 -2.39 -6.91
N SER A 32 10.05 -3.23 -5.90
CA SER A 32 9.16 -4.39 -5.80
C SER A 32 7.90 -4.00 -5.06
N LEU A 33 6.75 -4.35 -5.63
CA LEU A 33 5.44 -4.08 -5.05
C LEU A 33 4.83 -5.37 -4.50
N ALA A 34 4.15 -5.26 -3.38
CA ALA A 34 3.44 -6.36 -2.73
C ALA A 34 2.17 -5.83 -2.08
N ALA A 35 1.35 -6.71 -1.57
CA ALA A 35 0.22 -6.35 -0.72
C ALA A 35 0.10 -7.35 0.42
N SER A 36 -0.36 -6.90 1.59
CA SER A 36 -0.72 -7.82 2.65
C SER A 36 -1.94 -8.65 2.24
N ALA A 37 -2.06 -9.86 2.77
CA ALA A 37 -3.26 -10.67 2.58
C ALA A 37 -4.52 -9.96 3.08
N VAL A 38 -4.39 -9.09 4.07
CA VAL A 38 -5.50 -8.27 4.60
C VAL A 38 -5.97 -7.24 3.58
N ALA A 39 -5.06 -6.43 3.04
CA ALA A 39 -5.39 -5.45 2.00
C ALA A 39 -5.95 -6.15 0.74
N TRP A 40 -5.38 -7.28 0.39
CA TRP A 40 -5.85 -8.11 -0.72
C TRP A 40 -7.30 -8.58 -0.50
N THR A 41 -7.62 -9.04 0.71
CA THR A 41 -8.98 -9.44 1.08
C THR A 41 -9.97 -8.28 0.95
N GLU A 42 -9.62 -7.10 1.45
CA GLU A 42 -10.47 -5.92 1.32
C GLU A 42 -10.69 -5.55 -0.15
N PHE A 43 -9.64 -5.63 -0.96
CA PHE A 43 -9.73 -5.41 -2.40
C PHE A 43 -10.68 -6.39 -3.09
N LEU A 44 -10.54 -7.69 -2.80
CA LEU A 44 -11.39 -8.73 -3.38
C LEU A 44 -12.86 -8.63 -2.92
N ASN A 45 -13.11 -8.13 -1.72
CA ASN A 45 -14.46 -7.95 -1.17
C ASN A 45 -15.22 -6.78 -1.81
N GLY A 46 -14.50 -5.88 -2.48
CA GLY A 46 -15.12 -4.77 -3.20
C GLY A 46 -15.70 -5.18 -4.55
N PRO A 47 -16.34 -4.25 -5.27
CA PRO A 47 -16.87 -4.51 -6.60
C PRO A 47 -15.72 -4.55 -7.63
N VAL A 48 -14.96 -5.63 -7.67
CA VAL A 48 -13.83 -5.80 -8.58
C VAL A 48 -14.18 -6.72 -9.74
N THR A 49 -13.62 -6.43 -10.92
CA THR A 49 -13.74 -7.29 -12.09
C THR A 49 -12.58 -8.29 -12.15
N PRO A 50 -12.77 -9.44 -12.83
CA PRO A 50 -11.64 -10.36 -13.08
C PRO A 50 -10.46 -9.69 -13.75
N LEU A 51 -10.70 -8.74 -14.65
CA LEU A 51 -9.65 -7.98 -15.31
C LEU A 51 -8.85 -7.15 -14.31
N ALA A 52 -9.51 -6.43 -13.39
CA ALA A 52 -8.86 -5.63 -12.36
C ALA A 52 -8.02 -6.50 -11.42
N VAL A 53 -8.53 -7.67 -11.03
CA VAL A 53 -7.78 -8.63 -10.21
C VAL A 53 -6.53 -9.11 -10.95
N GLY A 54 -6.65 -9.48 -12.22
CA GLY A 54 -5.51 -9.91 -13.04
C GLY A 54 -4.45 -8.81 -13.20
N GLN A 55 -4.87 -7.56 -13.35
CA GLN A 55 -3.94 -6.42 -13.44
C GLN A 55 -3.19 -6.22 -12.11
N ALA A 56 -3.88 -6.30 -10.98
CA ALA A 56 -3.24 -6.20 -9.67
C ALA A 56 -2.25 -7.36 -9.44
N GLU A 57 -2.63 -8.59 -9.76
CA GLU A 57 -1.74 -9.75 -9.66
C GLU A 57 -0.47 -9.58 -10.50
N ALA A 58 -0.61 -9.05 -11.72
CA ALA A 58 0.51 -8.80 -12.61
C ALA A 58 1.48 -7.76 -12.03
N VAL A 59 0.97 -6.67 -11.48
CA VAL A 59 1.77 -5.61 -10.85
C VAL A 59 2.49 -6.15 -9.60
N LEU A 60 1.78 -6.90 -8.77
CA LEU A 60 2.33 -7.48 -7.55
C LEU A 60 3.20 -8.72 -7.82
N ARG A 61 3.17 -9.27 -9.03
CA ARG A 61 3.81 -10.56 -9.36
C ARG A 61 3.47 -11.63 -8.32
N SER A 62 2.19 -11.69 -7.96
CA SER A 62 1.64 -12.61 -6.95
C SER A 62 2.28 -12.48 -5.56
N ARG A 63 2.88 -11.35 -5.24
CA ARG A 63 3.44 -11.08 -3.92
C ARG A 63 2.33 -10.64 -2.96
N ILE A 64 1.52 -11.60 -2.53
CA ILE A 64 0.53 -11.41 -1.46
C ILE A 64 1.15 -11.96 -0.18
N VAL A 65 1.42 -11.08 0.77
CA VAL A 65 2.15 -11.43 1.99
C VAL A 65 1.20 -12.02 3.02
N PRO A 66 1.44 -13.25 3.49
CA PRO A 66 0.57 -13.89 4.46
C PRO A 66 0.50 -13.14 5.78
N PHE A 67 -0.64 -13.25 6.45
CA PHE A 67 -0.85 -12.77 7.82
C PHE A 67 -0.79 -13.97 8.77
N GLY A 68 0.29 -14.06 9.52
CA GLY A 68 0.53 -15.17 10.42
C GLY A 68 0.58 -14.75 11.89
N GLU A 69 1.12 -15.63 12.73
CA GLU A 69 1.18 -15.42 14.19
C GLU A 69 2.02 -14.18 14.57
N ALA A 70 3.16 -13.97 13.92
CA ALA A 70 4.01 -12.81 14.20
C ALA A 70 3.32 -11.50 13.87
N GLU A 71 2.64 -11.44 12.73
CA GLU A 71 1.86 -10.27 12.30
C GLU A 71 0.69 -10.03 13.26
N ALA A 72 0.02 -11.07 13.72
CA ALA A 72 -1.07 -10.97 14.69
C ALA A 72 -0.59 -10.38 16.02
N ALA A 73 0.56 -10.83 16.52
CA ALA A 73 1.15 -10.32 17.75
C ALA A 73 1.51 -8.84 17.63
N LEU A 74 2.18 -8.45 16.54
CA LEU A 74 2.55 -7.05 16.31
C LEU A 74 1.32 -6.17 16.10
N ALA A 75 0.33 -6.63 15.35
CA ALA A 75 -0.92 -5.89 15.13
C ALA A 75 -1.64 -5.58 16.45
N THR A 76 -1.68 -6.53 17.37
CA THR A 76 -2.26 -6.36 18.70
C THR A 76 -1.48 -5.31 19.50
N GLU A 77 -0.15 -5.37 19.45
CA GLU A 77 0.71 -4.38 20.10
C GLU A 77 0.47 -2.97 19.54
N LEU A 78 0.42 -2.83 18.22
CA LEU A 78 0.14 -1.55 17.56
C LEU A 78 -1.23 -1.01 17.97
N PHE A 79 -2.25 -1.84 17.98
CA PHE A 79 -3.59 -1.45 18.39
C PHE A 79 -3.60 -0.92 19.81
N ASN A 80 -2.96 -1.63 20.75
CA ASN A 80 -2.89 -1.22 22.15
C ASN A 80 -2.11 0.09 22.35
N LYS A 81 -1.00 0.27 21.64
CA LYS A 81 -0.14 1.45 21.76
C LYS A 81 -0.67 2.70 21.06
N THR A 82 -1.63 2.55 20.15
CA THR A 82 -2.19 3.67 19.38
C THR A 82 -3.61 4.04 19.80
N GLY A 83 -4.01 3.72 21.02
CA GLY A 83 -5.27 4.17 21.63
C GLY A 83 -6.47 3.26 21.39
N ARG A 84 -6.28 2.06 20.85
CA ARG A 84 -7.34 1.05 20.68
C ARG A 84 -8.56 1.54 19.91
N ARG A 85 -8.32 2.33 18.85
CA ARG A 85 -9.39 2.90 18.03
C ARG A 85 -10.03 1.81 17.16
N ARG A 86 -11.35 1.63 17.28
CA ARG A 86 -12.09 0.58 16.55
C ARG A 86 -11.88 0.62 15.04
N GLY A 87 -11.88 1.81 14.43
CA GLY A 87 -11.69 1.98 12.99
C GLY A 87 -10.28 1.67 12.49
N SER A 88 -9.30 1.49 13.38
CA SER A 88 -7.91 1.25 13.00
C SER A 88 -7.49 -0.22 12.98
N ARG A 89 -8.40 -1.17 13.24
CA ARG A 89 -8.05 -2.59 13.35
C ARG A 89 -7.40 -3.14 12.08
N PHE A 90 -8.02 -2.96 10.94
CA PHE A 90 -7.46 -3.43 9.66
C PHE A 90 -6.16 -2.70 9.33
N ASP A 91 -6.06 -1.41 9.62
CA ASP A 91 -4.83 -0.64 9.42
C ASP A 91 -3.69 -1.18 10.29
N CYS A 92 -3.98 -1.61 11.52
CA CYS A 92 -2.99 -2.29 12.38
C CYS A 92 -2.48 -3.59 11.76
N LEU A 93 -3.37 -4.38 11.16
CA LEU A 93 -2.99 -5.64 10.50
C LEU A 93 -2.12 -5.38 9.27
N ILE A 94 -2.49 -4.41 8.47
CA ILE A 94 -1.74 -4.01 7.27
C ILE A 94 -0.37 -3.43 7.65
N ALA A 95 -0.34 -2.54 8.65
CA ALA A 95 0.90 -1.94 9.15
C ALA A 95 1.85 -2.99 9.73
N ALA A 96 1.35 -3.92 10.53
CA ALA A 96 2.16 -4.99 11.11
C ALA A 96 2.83 -5.85 10.03
N THR A 97 2.09 -6.17 8.98
CA THR A 97 2.62 -6.94 7.85
C THR A 97 3.76 -6.19 7.15
N ALA A 98 3.58 -4.89 6.89
CA ALA A 98 4.60 -4.07 6.25
C ALA A 98 5.85 -3.93 7.14
N ILE A 99 5.68 -3.69 8.43
CA ILE A 99 6.80 -3.56 9.38
C ILE A 99 7.64 -4.84 9.40
N LEU A 100 7.01 -5.99 9.56
CA LEU A 100 7.72 -7.28 9.61
C LEU A 100 8.38 -7.64 8.28
N ALA A 101 7.80 -7.22 7.16
CA ALA A 101 8.39 -7.40 5.84
C ALA A 101 9.49 -6.37 5.54
N ARG A 102 9.72 -5.40 6.44
CA ARG A 102 10.62 -4.26 6.22
C ARG A 102 10.29 -3.49 4.95
N ALA A 103 8.99 -3.35 4.68
CA ALA A 103 8.45 -2.63 3.53
C ALA A 103 7.92 -1.27 3.94
N GLU A 104 7.87 -0.37 2.99
CA GLU A 104 7.12 0.88 3.11
C GLU A 104 5.66 0.63 2.77
N ILE A 105 4.75 1.44 3.27
CA ILE A 105 3.33 1.39 2.92
C ILE A 105 2.95 2.55 2.00
N ALA A 106 2.32 2.23 0.88
CA ALA A 106 1.68 3.22 0.01
C ALA A 106 0.20 3.30 0.38
N ALA A 107 -0.21 4.44 0.89
CA ALA A 107 -1.59 4.71 1.31
C ALA A 107 -2.02 6.10 0.82
N LEU A 108 -3.25 6.22 0.34
CA LEU A 108 -3.80 7.52 -0.06
C LEU A 108 -4.08 8.41 1.14
N ASN A 109 -4.55 7.81 2.24
CA ASN A 109 -4.80 8.52 3.47
C ASN A 109 -3.67 8.25 4.48
N HIS A 110 -2.65 9.09 4.45
CA HIS A 110 -1.51 8.97 5.36
C HIS A 110 -1.91 9.10 6.83
N SER A 111 -2.99 9.82 7.12
CA SER A 111 -3.45 9.98 8.50
C SER A 111 -3.85 8.66 9.17
N ASP A 112 -4.32 7.68 8.38
CA ASP A 112 -4.69 6.36 8.90
C ASP A 112 -3.48 5.55 9.39
N PHE A 113 -2.30 5.83 8.87
CA PHE A 113 -1.07 5.07 9.15
C PHE A 113 -0.04 5.86 9.95
N ARG A 114 -0.21 7.16 10.09
CA ARG A 114 0.78 8.04 10.74
C ARG A 114 1.07 7.64 12.18
N ALA A 115 0.08 7.15 12.91
CA ALA A 115 0.23 6.71 14.30
C ALA A 115 1.20 5.54 14.45
N PHE A 116 1.43 4.77 13.40
CA PHE A 116 2.32 3.59 13.41
C PHE A 116 3.77 3.95 13.07
N VAL A 117 4.04 5.14 12.56
CA VAL A 117 5.40 5.57 12.20
C VAL A 117 6.36 5.51 13.39
N PRO A 118 6.00 5.99 14.62
CA PRO A 118 6.87 5.83 15.78
C PRO A 118 7.14 4.37 16.17
N HIS A 119 6.35 3.43 15.65
CA HIS A 119 6.45 2.00 15.94
C HIS A 119 7.13 1.20 14.81
N GLY A 120 7.74 1.89 13.85
CA GLY A 120 8.57 1.26 12.82
C GLY A 120 7.98 1.24 11.41
N LEU A 121 6.76 1.74 11.21
CA LEU A 121 6.19 1.86 9.87
C LEU A 121 6.85 2.99 9.10
N LYS A 122 7.15 2.74 7.82
CA LYS A 122 7.62 3.76 6.88
C LYS A 122 6.55 4.01 5.83
N LEU A 123 6.26 5.29 5.57
CA LEU A 123 5.35 5.69 4.52
C LEU A 123 6.12 5.83 3.20
N ALA A 124 5.61 5.23 2.14
CA ALA A 124 6.20 5.37 0.81
C ALA A 124 6.02 6.81 0.31
N VAL A 125 7.08 7.33 -0.32
CA VAL A 125 7.05 8.63 -0.98
C VAL A 125 6.90 8.39 -2.47
N PRO A 126 5.98 9.09 -3.16
CA PRO A 126 5.86 8.98 -4.61
C PRO A 126 7.22 9.26 -5.28
N PRO A 127 7.59 8.50 -6.32
CA PRO A 127 8.82 8.76 -7.03
C PRO A 127 8.75 10.12 -7.72
N PRO A 128 9.90 10.79 -7.91
CA PRO A 128 9.92 12.03 -8.67
C PRO A 128 9.41 11.78 -10.09
N LEU A 129 8.63 12.74 -10.60
CA LEU A 129 8.16 12.67 -11.99
C LEU A 129 9.37 12.58 -12.94
N PRO A 130 9.28 11.75 -13.99
CA PRO A 130 10.31 11.73 -15.02
C PRO A 130 10.54 13.13 -15.59
N PRO A 131 11.79 13.47 -16.01
CA PRO A 131 12.09 14.80 -16.52
C PRO A 131 11.16 15.29 -17.62
N ALA A 132 10.71 14.39 -18.51
CA ALA A 132 9.76 14.70 -19.56
C ALA A 132 8.39 15.14 -19.06
N LEU A 133 7.96 14.64 -17.90
CA LEU A 133 6.69 15.04 -17.26
C LEU A 133 6.84 16.24 -16.34
N GLN A 134 8.04 16.46 -15.78
CA GLN A 134 8.34 17.67 -15.00
C GLN A 134 8.27 18.93 -15.90
N ALA A 135 8.74 18.82 -17.14
CA ALA A 135 8.68 19.92 -18.12
C ALA A 135 7.24 20.27 -18.53
N ALA A 136 6.32 19.31 -18.53
CA ALA A 136 4.92 19.53 -18.89
C ALA A 136 4.11 20.22 -17.79
N THR A 137 4.55 20.14 -16.51
CA THR A 137 3.89 20.80 -15.38
C THR A 137 4.48 22.16 -15.04
N GLY A 138 5.59 22.54 -15.67
CA GLY A 138 6.35 23.77 -15.41
C GLY A 138 5.98 24.95 -16.33
N ASN A 139 4.83 24.95 -16.96
CA ASN A 139 4.42 26.08 -17.79
C ASN A 139 3.54 27.05 -16.96
N PRO A 140 3.96 28.29 -16.81
CA PRO A 140 3.15 29.31 -16.13
C PRO A 140 1.88 29.67 -16.89
#